data_42e7a43a6b9f423eddb9a4c7b078a287
#
_entry.id   42e7a43a6b9f423eddb9a4c7b078a287
#
_cell.length_a   1.000
_cell.length_b   1.000
_cell.length_c   1.000
_cell.angle_alpha   90.00
_cell.angle_beta   90.00
_cell.angle_gamma   90.00
#
_symmetry.space_group_name_H-M   'P 1'
#
loop_
_entity.id
_entity.type
_entity.pdbx_description
1 polymer ?
#
loop_
_entity_poly.entity_id
_entity_poly.type
_entity_poly.pdbx_seq_one_letter_code
_entity_poly.pdbx_strand_id
1 'polypeptide(L)'
;TALKESGGFHSIITTIILFTIFAALIYTSNYYHVFGTSKIGEDVLYQTMKSIRTGIIIGTITTIFSLPIAIILGICSGYFGRTIDDIIQYIYTTISAIPGILLISAAVLSLQVWLGRHANWFSSMEESADMRLFMICFILGITGWTSLCRLLRGETLKIREMDYITAAKTLGVSNSSILYKHILPNVMHIVLIITVIDFSSLVLAEAVLSYIGVGVDPSTMSWGNMINSARLEMAREPAIWWSLAAAFIFMFSLVLAANIFADGVRAAFDPREKSNVETS
;
A
#
# COMPACT_ATOMS: atom_id res chain seq x y z
N THR A 1 -25.21 -9.06 27.34
CA THR A 1 -24.81 -10.43 26.87
C THR A 1 -25.44 -10.77 25.52
N ALA A 2 -26.75 -10.52 25.30
CA ALA A 2 -27.45 -10.89 24.06
C ALA A 2 -26.91 -10.17 22.78
N LEU A 3 -26.46 -8.92 22.85
CA LEU A 3 -25.88 -8.19 21.70
C LEU A 3 -24.50 -8.71 21.32
N LYS A 4 -23.72 -9.24 22.27
CA LYS A 4 -22.39 -9.83 22.01
C LYS A 4 -22.49 -11.23 21.39
N GLU A 5 -23.53 -12.00 21.77
CA GLU A 5 -23.83 -13.30 21.15
C GLU A 5 -24.40 -13.15 19.73
N SER A 6 -25.23 -12.12 19.46
CA SER A 6 -25.75 -11.87 18.12
C SER A 6 -24.64 -11.44 17.15
N GLY A 7 -23.65 -10.66 17.58
CA GLY A 7 -22.49 -10.28 16.77
C GLY A 7 -21.63 -11.48 16.37
N GLY A 8 -21.41 -12.41 17.30
CA GLY A 8 -20.68 -13.65 17.01
C GLY A 8 -21.40 -14.57 16.02
N PHE A 9 -22.73 -14.71 16.17
CA PHE A 9 -23.55 -15.52 15.28
C PHE A 9 -23.60 -14.96 13.84
N HIS A 10 -23.76 -13.65 13.67
CA HIS A 10 -23.71 -13.01 12.36
C HIS A 10 -22.33 -13.13 11.71
N SER A 11 -21.25 -12.99 12.47
CA SER A 11 -19.87 -13.19 11.96
C SER A 11 -19.66 -14.64 11.49
N ILE A 12 -20.13 -15.63 12.19
CA ILE A 12 -20.02 -17.05 11.79
C ILE A 12 -20.82 -17.29 10.50
N ILE A 13 -22.05 -16.81 10.42
CA ILE A 13 -22.89 -16.97 9.21
C ILE A 13 -22.22 -16.32 8.00
N THR A 14 -21.74 -15.07 8.12
CA THR A 14 -21.05 -14.39 7.01
C THR A 14 -19.79 -15.14 6.58
N THR A 15 -19.02 -15.71 7.52
CA THR A 15 -17.84 -16.49 7.20
C THR A 15 -18.22 -17.79 6.46
N ILE A 16 -19.27 -18.48 6.88
CA ILE A 16 -19.76 -19.71 6.21
C ILE A 16 -20.25 -19.37 4.80
N ILE A 17 -21.03 -18.28 4.63
CA ILE A 17 -21.51 -17.86 3.31
C ILE A 17 -20.32 -17.54 2.38
N LEU A 18 -19.35 -16.77 2.85
CA LEU A 18 -18.16 -16.43 2.07
C LEU A 18 -17.36 -17.68 1.68
N PHE A 19 -17.18 -18.61 2.62
CA PHE A 19 -16.49 -19.88 2.36
C PHE A 19 -17.23 -20.74 1.33
N THR A 20 -18.56 -20.80 1.43
CA THR A 20 -19.42 -21.56 0.50
C THR A 20 -19.37 -20.97 -0.91
N ILE A 21 -19.43 -19.63 -1.03
CA ILE A 21 -19.28 -18.93 -2.32
C ILE A 21 -17.89 -19.19 -2.91
N PHE A 22 -16.84 -19.10 -2.10
CA PHE A 22 -15.48 -19.35 -2.56
C PHE A 22 -15.26 -20.80 -3.01
N ALA A 23 -15.78 -21.77 -2.25
CA ALA A 23 -15.74 -23.19 -2.63
C ALA A 23 -16.53 -23.47 -3.92
N ALA A 24 -17.69 -22.85 -4.10
CA ALA A 24 -18.48 -22.94 -5.32
C ALA A 24 -17.75 -22.34 -6.53
N LEU A 25 -17.08 -21.19 -6.36
CA LEU A 25 -16.24 -20.59 -7.41
C LEU A 25 -15.10 -21.51 -7.83
N ILE A 26 -14.38 -22.11 -6.88
CA ILE A 26 -13.30 -23.06 -7.16
C ILE A 26 -13.84 -24.29 -7.89
N TYR A 27 -14.95 -24.84 -7.43
CA TYR A 27 -15.55 -26.02 -8.05
C TYR A 27 -15.99 -25.74 -9.48
N THR A 28 -16.67 -24.64 -9.72
CA THR A 28 -17.15 -24.26 -11.07
C THR A 28 -16.01 -23.85 -12.00
N SER A 29 -14.92 -23.27 -11.49
CA SER A 29 -13.75 -22.89 -12.28
C SER A 29 -13.04 -24.07 -12.95
N ASN A 30 -13.23 -25.31 -12.45
CA ASN A 30 -12.66 -26.50 -13.08
C ASN A 30 -13.40 -26.93 -14.36
N TYR A 31 -14.62 -26.45 -14.56
CA TYR A 31 -15.48 -26.83 -15.68
C TYR A 31 -15.85 -25.67 -16.60
N TYR A 32 -15.85 -24.44 -16.09
CA TYR A 32 -16.30 -23.25 -16.79
C TYR A 32 -15.40 -22.06 -16.47
N HIS A 33 -15.21 -21.17 -17.44
CA HIS A 33 -14.60 -19.86 -17.19
C HIS A 33 -15.61 -18.95 -16.47
N VAL A 34 -15.59 -18.94 -15.14
CA VAL A 34 -16.61 -18.31 -14.28
C VAL A 34 -16.81 -16.81 -14.60
N PHE A 35 -15.72 -16.08 -14.86
CA PHE A 35 -15.74 -14.69 -15.30
C PHE A 35 -15.49 -14.54 -16.82
N GLY A 36 -15.70 -15.60 -17.58
CA GLY A 36 -15.43 -15.59 -19.02
C GLY A 36 -13.93 -15.59 -19.36
N THR A 37 -13.65 -15.34 -20.62
CA THR A 37 -12.29 -15.27 -21.16
C THR A 37 -11.96 -13.86 -21.67
N SER A 38 -10.70 -13.49 -21.64
CA SER A 38 -10.18 -12.30 -22.31
C SER A 38 -10.20 -12.48 -23.84
N LYS A 39 -9.92 -11.41 -24.57
CA LYS A 39 -9.81 -11.43 -26.03
C LYS A 39 -8.86 -12.52 -26.57
N ILE A 40 -7.78 -12.82 -25.85
CA ILE A 40 -6.78 -13.81 -26.24
C ILE A 40 -7.10 -15.21 -25.72
N GLY A 41 -8.29 -15.42 -25.14
CA GLY A 41 -8.75 -16.71 -24.62
C GLY A 41 -8.26 -17.07 -23.22
N GLU A 42 -7.58 -16.15 -22.54
CA GLU A 42 -7.11 -16.38 -21.15
C GLU A 42 -8.27 -16.28 -20.16
N ASP A 43 -8.24 -17.11 -19.12
CA ASP A 43 -9.24 -17.13 -18.06
C ASP A 43 -9.14 -15.87 -17.19
N VAL A 44 -10.24 -15.10 -17.14
CA VAL A 44 -10.30 -13.82 -16.41
C VAL A 44 -10.20 -14.04 -14.91
N LEU A 45 -10.79 -15.14 -14.36
CA LEU A 45 -10.67 -15.45 -12.94
C LEU A 45 -9.21 -15.71 -12.56
N TYR A 46 -8.50 -16.51 -13.37
CA TYR A 46 -7.08 -16.81 -13.15
C TYR A 46 -6.22 -15.54 -13.15
N GLN A 47 -6.41 -14.67 -14.17
CA GLN A 47 -5.69 -13.40 -14.26
C GLN A 47 -5.93 -12.52 -13.05
N THR A 48 -7.19 -12.41 -12.63
CA THR A 48 -7.61 -11.57 -11.51
C THR A 48 -7.03 -12.07 -10.18
N MET A 49 -7.06 -13.38 -9.94
CA MET A 49 -6.47 -14.01 -8.75
C MET A 49 -4.94 -13.86 -8.73
N LYS A 50 -4.29 -14.03 -9.87
CA LYS A 50 -2.83 -13.88 -9.97
C LYS A 50 -2.40 -12.42 -9.78
N SER A 51 -3.24 -11.47 -10.16
CA SER A 51 -3.01 -10.02 -9.96
C SER A 51 -2.97 -9.63 -8.47
N ILE A 52 -3.60 -10.40 -7.57
CA ILE A 52 -3.49 -10.21 -6.11
C ILE A 52 -2.02 -10.24 -5.68
N ARG A 53 -1.25 -11.21 -6.20
CA ARG A 53 0.20 -11.32 -5.90
C ARG A 53 0.94 -10.03 -6.25
N THR A 54 0.71 -9.48 -7.42
CA THR A 54 1.35 -8.24 -7.87
C THR A 54 0.97 -7.07 -6.98
N GLY A 55 -0.30 -6.92 -6.61
CA GLY A 55 -0.76 -5.88 -5.67
C GLY A 55 -0.11 -5.99 -4.29
N ILE A 56 0.00 -7.21 -3.74
CA ILE A 56 0.66 -7.44 -2.44
C ILE A 56 2.16 -7.14 -2.53
N ILE A 57 2.84 -7.54 -3.60
CA ILE A 57 4.26 -7.27 -3.81
C ILE A 57 4.50 -5.75 -3.86
N ILE A 58 3.71 -5.02 -4.64
CA ILE A 58 3.85 -3.56 -4.76
C ILE A 58 3.61 -2.90 -3.41
N GLY A 59 2.51 -3.21 -2.74
CA GLY A 59 2.22 -2.63 -1.44
C GLY A 59 3.31 -2.91 -0.39
N THR A 60 3.79 -4.16 -0.29
CA THR A 60 4.78 -4.54 0.73
C THR A 60 6.18 -4.02 0.42
N ILE A 61 6.69 -4.21 -0.79
CA ILE A 61 8.05 -3.77 -1.16
C ILE A 61 8.16 -2.24 -1.11
N THR A 62 7.17 -1.53 -1.65
CA THR A 62 7.15 -0.06 -1.58
C THR A 62 7.19 0.42 -0.14
N THR A 63 6.41 -0.19 0.74
CA THR A 63 6.39 0.12 2.16
C THR A 63 7.74 -0.13 2.83
N ILE A 64 8.43 -1.24 2.51
CA ILE A 64 9.77 -1.54 3.03
C ILE A 64 10.78 -0.43 2.67
N PHE A 65 10.66 0.19 1.50
CA PHE A 65 11.51 1.32 1.11
C PHE A 65 11.09 2.64 1.76
N SER A 66 9.80 2.92 1.85
CA SER A 66 9.31 4.22 2.34
C SER A 66 9.40 4.37 3.85
N LEU A 67 9.12 3.30 4.63
CA LEU A 67 9.05 3.36 6.08
C LEU A 67 10.35 3.79 6.75
N PRO A 68 11.53 3.21 6.46
CA PRO A 68 12.77 3.62 7.11
C PRO A 68 13.08 5.09 6.87
N ILE A 69 12.85 5.58 5.65
CA ILE A 69 13.08 6.98 5.28
C ILE A 69 12.14 7.89 6.07
N ALA A 70 10.85 7.58 6.08
CA ALA A 70 9.84 8.36 6.79
C ALA A 70 10.09 8.42 8.30
N ILE A 71 10.41 7.28 8.92
CA ILE A 71 10.64 7.17 10.36
C ILE A 71 11.89 7.95 10.75
N ILE A 72 13.02 7.70 10.09
CA ILE A 72 14.28 8.35 10.42
C ILE A 72 14.17 9.85 10.24
N LEU A 73 13.73 10.31 9.07
CA LEU A 73 13.66 11.74 8.77
C LEU A 73 12.58 12.43 9.61
N GLY A 74 11.41 11.82 9.80
CA GLY A 74 10.33 12.39 10.59
C GLY A 74 10.70 12.57 12.07
N ILE A 75 11.27 11.52 12.69
CA ILE A 75 11.70 11.59 14.09
C ILE A 75 12.88 12.54 14.24
N CYS A 76 13.89 12.50 13.37
CA CYS A 76 15.03 13.41 13.43
C CYS A 76 14.62 14.89 13.27
N SER A 77 13.73 15.19 12.31
CA SER A 77 13.19 16.52 12.10
C SER A 77 12.48 17.05 13.35
N GLY A 78 11.56 16.27 13.92
CA GLY A 78 10.81 16.66 15.12
C GLY A 78 11.69 16.79 16.38
N TYR A 79 12.67 15.91 16.56
CA TYR A 79 13.51 15.90 17.76
C TYR A 79 14.59 16.96 17.77
N PHE A 80 15.40 17.05 16.71
CA PHE A 80 16.53 18.01 16.66
C PHE A 80 16.06 19.44 16.36
N GLY A 81 15.02 19.59 15.52
CA GLY A 81 14.54 20.90 15.13
C GLY A 81 15.55 21.73 14.33
N ARG A 82 15.36 23.06 14.31
CA ARG A 82 16.28 24.01 13.68
C ARG A 82 16.71 23.59 12.27
N THR A 83 17.98 23.69 11.94
CA THR A 83 18.54 23.43 10.60
C THR A 83 18.22 22.03 10.07
N ILE A 84 18.17 20.99 10.92
CA ILE A 84 17.82 19.63 10.48
C ILE A 84 16.34 19.61 10.06
N ASP A 85 15.49 20.21 10.83
CA ASP A 85 14.08 20.34 10.54
C ASP A 85 13.84 21.14 9.26
N ASP A 86 14.50 22.29 9.11
CA ASP A 86 14.38 23.16 7.94
C ASP A 86 14.79 22.45 6.64
N ILE A 87 15.90 21.69 6.66
CA ILE A 87 16.38 20.93 5.51
C ILE A 87 15.37 19.82 5.14
N ILE A 88 14.92 19.04 6.11
CA ILE A 88 13.99 17.94 5.85
C ILE A 88 12.65 18.48 5.37
N GLN A 89 12.16 19.58 5.95
CA GLN A 89 10.95 20.27 5.50
C GLN A 89 11.08 20.79 4.06
N TYR A 90 12.22 21.38 3.73
CA TYR A 90 12.47 21.85 2.38
C TYR A 90 12.41 20.71 1.37
N ILE A 91 13.06 19.58 1.68
CA ILE A 91 13.07 18.38 0.80
C ILE A 91 11.65 17.84 0.59
N TYR A 92 10.92 17.53 1.67
CA TYR A 92 9.59 16.94 1.49
C TYR A 92 8.58 17.92 0.89
N THR A 93 8.71 19.21 1.15
CA THR A 93 7.84 20.24 0.56
C THR A 93 8.11 20.39 -0.94
N THR A 94 9.38 20.36 -1.35
CA THR A 94 9.77 20.40 -2.76
C THR A 94 9.24 19.17 -3.53
N ILE A 95 9.40 17.96 -2.97
CA ILE A 95 8.87 16.74 -3.57
C ILE A 95 7.34 16.80 -3.67
N SER A 96 6.68 17.23 -2.61
CA SER A 96 5.21 17.34 -2.54
C SER A 96 4.61 18.45 -3.41
N ALA A 97 5.41 19.41 -3.86
CA ALA A 97 4.97 20.48 -4.76
C ALA A 97 4.70 19.96 -6.19
N ILE A 98 5.30 18.84 -6.56
CA ILE A 98 5.09 18.20 -7.85
C ILE A 98 3.90 17.22 -7.72
N PRO A 99 2.91 17.24 -8.64
CA PRO A 99 1.85 16.25 -8.62
C PRO A 99 2.42 14.83 -8.66
N GLY A 100 2.14 14.02 -7.61
CA GLY A 100 2.79 12.72 -7.40
C GLY A 100 2.73 11.79 -8.61
N ILE A 101 1.56 11.70 -9.27
CA ILE A 101 1.37 10.87 -10.47
C ILE A 101 2.33 11.29 -11.59
N LEU A 102 2.55 12.61 -11.80
CA LEU A 102 3.45 13.10 -12.84
C LEU A 102 4.91 12.81 -12.49
N LEU A 103 5.31 13.01 -11.23
CA LEU A 103 6.66 12.70 -10.77
C LEU A 103 6.97 11.21 -10.93
N ILE A 104 6.07 10.34 -10.47
CA ILE A 104 6.24 8.89 -10.57
C ILE A 104 6.25 8.45 -12.03
N SER A 105 5.33 8.95 -12.86
CA SER A 105 5.28 8.62 -14.29
C SER A 105 6.55 9.01 -15.02
N ALA A 106 7.09 10.20 -14.77
CA ALA A 106 8.35 10.66 -15.37
C ALA A 106 9.53 9.76 -14.96
N ALA A 107 9.60 9.39 -13.67
CA ALA A 107 10.65 8.50 -13.16
C ALA A 107 10.55 7.10 -13.77
N VAL A 108 9.34 6.52 -13.85
CA VAL A 108 9.11 5.19 -14.44
C VAL A 108 9.38 5.20 -15.95
N LEU A 109 8.97 6.24 -16.68
CA LEU A 109 9.29 6.36 -18.11
C LEU A 109 10.80 6.45 -18.35
N SER A 110 11.50 7.24 -17.53
CA SER A 110 12.97 7.32 -17.60
C SER A 110 13.63 5.97 -17.37
N LEU A 111 13.11 5.22 -16.40
CA LEU A 111 13.55 3.86 -16.10
C LEU A 111 13.28 2.90 -17.27
N GLN A 112 12.10 2.96 -17.89
CA GLN A 112 11.77 2.11 -19.06
C GLN A 112 12.74 2.34 -20.22
N VAL A 113 13.09 3.60 -20.50
CA VAL A 113 14.08 3.95 -21.51
C VAL A 113 15.46 3.39 -21.14
N TRP A 114 15.83 3.47 -19.86
CA TRP A 114 17.10 2.93 -19.38
C TRP A 114 17.15 1.40 -19.50
N LEU A 115 16.11 0.69 -19.06
CA LEU A 115 15.99 -0.77 -19.20
C LEU A 115 16.05 -1.20 -20.67
N GLY A 116 15.36 -0.50 -21.57
CA GLY A 116 15.39 -0.79 -23.00
C GLY A 116 16.80 -0.65 -23.62
N ARG A 117 17.60 0.31 -23.13
CA ARG A 117 19.01 0.47 -23.58
C ARG A 117 19.94 -0.62 -23.04
N HIS A 118 19.57 -1.26 -21.93
CA HIS A 118 20.38 -2.28 -21.26
C HIS A 118 19.70 -3.67 -21.33
N ALA A 119 18.91 -3.93 -22.37
CA ALA A 119 18.21 -5.20 -22.54
C ALA A 119 19.13 -6.42 -22.48
N ASN A 120 20.40 -6.27 -22.88
CA ASN A 120 21.42 -7.33 -22.84
C ASN A 120 21.82 -7.76 -21.42
N TRP A 121 21.41 -7.04 -20.39
CA TRP A 121 21.70 -7.40 -18.99
C TRP A 121 20.75 -8.46 -18.44
N PHE A 122 19.64 -8.71 -19.13
CA PHE A 122 18.60 -9.63 -18.70
C PHE A 122 18.65 -10.91 -19.54
N SER A 123 18.59 -12.06 -18.86
CA SER A 123 18.64 -13.36 -19.50
C SER A 123 17.30 -13.76 -20.11
N SER A 124 16.19 -13.19 -19.60
CA SER A 124 14.82 -13.48 -20.03
C SER A 124 13.92 -12.23 -19.95
N MET A 125 12.79 -12.29 -20.66
CA MET A 125 11.74 -11.26 -20.54
C MET A 125 11.12 -11.20 -19.13
N GLU A 126 11.01 -12.33 -18.45
CA GLU A 126 10.50 -12.42 -17.09
C GLU A 126 11.39 -11.66 -16.11
N GLU A 127 12.72 -11.86 -16.21
CA GLU A 127 13.70 -11.15 -15.38
C GLU A 127 13.62 -9.63 -15.58
N SER A 128 13.45 -9.18 -16.82
CA SER A 128 13.25 -7.76 -17.14
C SER A 128 11.95 -7.22 -16.54
N ALA A 129 10.86 -7.99 -16.60
CA ALA A 129 9.57 -7.61 -16.03
C ALA A 129 9.62 -7.53 -14.50
N ASP A 130 10.29 -8.48 -13.84
CA ASP A 130 10.49 -8.48 -12.39
C ASP A 130 11.34 -7.29 -11.94
N MET A 131 12.42 -6.98 -12.69
CA MET A 131 13.25 -5.80 -12.42
C MET A 131 12.43 -4.51 -12.57
N ARG A 132 11.59 -4.41 -13.59
CA ARG A 132 10.69 -3.27 -13.78
C ARG A 132 9.72 -3.12 -12.61
N LEU A 133 9.11 -4.22 -12.16
CA LEU A 133 8.24 -4.24 -10.99
C LEU A 133 8.98 -3.75 -9.74
N PHE A 134 10.17 -4.29 -9.47
CA PHE A 134 10.99 -3.90 -8.33
C PHE A 134 11.34 -2.41 -8.35
N MET A 135 11.73 -1.89 -9.49
CA MET A 135 12.09 -0.48 -9.65
C MET A 135 10.90 0.47 -9.52
N ILE A 136 9.70 0.04 -9.95
CA ILE A 136 8.47 0.80 -9.69
C ILE A 136 8.21 0.89 -8.17
N CYS A 137 8.35 -0.22 -7.45
CA CYS A 137 8.22 -0.22 -5.99
C CYS A 137 9.25 0.71 -5.32
N PHE A 138 10.48 0.72 -5.82
CA PHE A 138 11.55 1.59 -5.33
C PHE A 138 11.23 3.07 -5.57
N ILE A 139 10.78 3.43 -6.78
CA ILE A 139 10.38 4.81 -7.12
C ILE A 139 9.19 5.26 -6.23
N LEU A 140 8.15 4.42 -6.12
CA LEU A 140 7.02 4.68 -5.25
C LEU A 140 7.43 4.86 -3.79
N GLY A 141 8.37 4.04 -3.30
CA GLY A 141 8.89 4.12 -1.93
C GLY A 141 9.67 5.39 -1.66
N ILE A 142 10.57 5.78 -2.58
CA ILE A 142 11.37 7.02 -2.45
C ILE A 142 10.52 8.28 -2.61
N THR A 143 9.39 8.22 -3.28
CA THR A 143 8.51 9.38 -3.44
C THR A 143 7.41 9.45 -2.39
N GLY A 144 6.98 8.31 -1.84
CA GLY A 144 5.82 8.19 -0.95
C GLY A 144 6.06 8.51 0.53
N TRP A 145 7.30 8.57 0.99
CA TRP A 145 7.64 8.75 2.42
C TRP A 145 7.23 10.10 3.03
N THR A 146 6.94 11.10 2.21
CA THR A 146 6.77 12.51 2.65
C THR A 146 5.59 12.72 3.60
N SER A 147 4.47 12.04 3.37
CA SER A 147 3.25 12.17 4.19
C SER A 147 3.44 11.62 5.60
N LEU A 148 3.99 10.41 5.72
CA LEU A 148 4.30 9.79 7.01
C LEU A 148 5.38 10.56 7.76
N CYS A 149 6.43 11.03 7.08
CA CYS A 149 7.49 11.86 7.66
C CYS A 149 6.92 13.11 8.32
N ARG A 150 6.02 13.82 7.65
CA ARG A 150 5.36 15.02 8.17
C ARG A 150 4.53 14.73 9.42
N LEU A 151 3.80 13.63 9.41
CA LEU A 151 3.00 13.21 10.57
C LEU A 151 3.88 12.84 11.76
N LEU A 152 4.92 12.03 11.54
CA LEU A 152 5.87 11.62 12.58
C LEU A 152 6.64 12.82 13.15
N ARG A 153 7.01 13.79 12.32
CA ARG A 153 7.58 15.05 12.79
C ARG A 153 6.65 15.76 13.77
N GLY A 154 5.37 15.92 13.40
CA GLY A 154 4.38 16.59 14.25
C GLY A 154 4.20 15.89 15.60
N GLU A 155 4.15 14.56 15.61
CA GLU A 155 4.03 13.78 16.85
C GLU A 155 5.30 13.80 17.69
N THR A 156 6.46 13.71 17.04
CA THR A 156 7.76 13.80 17.73
C THR A 156 7.96 15.16 18.40
N LEU A 157 7.48 16.26 17.78
CA LEU A 157 7.51 17.58 18.41
C LEU A 157 6.72 17.60 19.73
N LYS A 158 5.54 16.97 19.78
CA LYS A 158 4.74 16.87 21.02
C LYS A 158 5.46 16.04 22.09
N ILE A 159 5.94 14.85 21.68
CA ILE A 159 6.64 13.93 22.60
C ILE A 159 7.90 14.56 23.18
N ARG A 160 8.64 15.32 22.38
CA ARG A 160 9.88 15.99 22.81
C ARG A 160 9.68 16.95 23.99
N GLU A 161 8.52 17.57 24.07
CA GLU A 161 8.20 18.55 25.14
C GLU A 161 7.64 17.89 26.42
N MET A 162 7.49 16.55 26.45
CA MET A 162 7.00 15.84 27.62
C MET A 162 8.05 15.79 28.75
N ASP A 163 7.58 15.86 30.00
CA ASP A 163 8.41 15.96 31.20
C ASP A 163 9.44 14.80 31.32
N TYR A 164 9.06 13.58 30.98
CA TYR A 164 9.95 12.43 31.03
C TYR A 164 11.12 12.50 30.03
N ILE A 165 10.90 13.13 28.86
CA ILE A 165 11.96 13.38 27.87
C ILE A 165 12.90 14.47 28.38
N THR A 166 12.35 15.53 28.98
CA THR A 166 13.12 16.61 29.57
C THR A 166 13.95 16.09 30.74
N ALA A 167 13.38 15.25 31.62
CA ALA A 167 14.12 14.57 32.69
C ALA A 167 15.25 13.68 32.16
N ALA A 168 14.99 12.87 31.11
CA ALA A 168 16.03 12.03 30.51
C ALA A 168 17.20 12.86 29.94
N LYS A 169 16.92 14.00 29.29
CA LYS A 169 17.97 14.94 28.83
C LYS A 169 18.78 15.51 29.98
N THR A 170 18.13 15.94 31.07
CA THR A 170 18.77 16.50 32.23
C THR A 170 19.68 15.48 32.93
N LEU A 171 19.30 14.21 32.95
CA LEU A 171 20.08 13.09 33.47
C LEU A 171 21.23 12.65 32.55
N GLY A 172 21.43 13.33 31.40
CA GLY A 172 22.55 13.05 30.49
C GLY A 172 22.35 11.84 29.60
N VAL A 173 21.11 11.36 29.40
CA VAL A 173 20.81 10.27 28.44
C VAL A 173 21.13 10.74 27.03
N SER A 174 21.84 9.90 26.28
CA SER A 174 22.23 10.23 24.90
C SER A 174 21.02 10.40 23.97
N ASN A 175 21.12 11.32 23.01
CA ASN A 175 20.04 11.58 22.03
C ASN A 175 19.61 10.31 21.30
N SER A 176 20.54 9.46 20.88
CA SER A 176 20.22 8.19 20.21
C SER A 176 19.37 7.27 21.10
N SER A 177 19.67 7.22 22.41
CA SER A 177 18.89 6.44 23.37
C SER A 177 17.48 7.00 23.55
N ILE A 178 17.34 8.33 23.60
CA ILE A 178 16.04 8.99 23.68
C ILE A 178 15.20 8.69 22.41
N LEU A 179 15.80 8.83 21.23
CA LEU A 179 15.12 8.54 19.96
C LEU A 179 14.62 7.10 19.88
N TYR A 180 15.49 6.14 20.18
CA TYR A 180 15.18 4.72 20.02
C TYR A 180 14.31 4.13 21.14
N LYS A 181 14.57 4.52 22.42
CA LYS A 181 13.88 3.92 23.58
C LYS A 181 12.63 4.67 24.02
N HIS A 182 12.52 5.96 23.69
CA HIS A 182 11.41 6.78 24.17
C HIS A 182 10.52 7.31 23.03
N ILE A 183 11.10 7.82 21.93
CA ILE A 183 10.29 8.42 20.88
C ILE A 183 9.77 7.36 19.92
N LEU A 184 10.64 6.52 19.35
CA LEU A 184 10.25 5.51 18.36
C LEU A 184 9.12 4.59 18.83
N PRO A 185 9.16 4.00 20.04
CA PRO A 185 8.06 3.14 20.49
C PRO A 185 6.73 3.88 20.63
N ASN A 186 6.77 5.16 21.03
CA ASN A 186 5.59 5.97 21.23
C ASN A 186 4.91 6.39 19.89
N VAL A 187 5.65 6.49 18.79
CA VAL A 187 5.10 6.79 17.48
C VAL A 187 4.77 5.55 16.64
N MET A 188 5.17 4.35 17.10
CA MET A 188 5.05 3.13 16.31
C MET A 188 3.59 2.76 15.98
N HIS A 189 2.64 3.07 16.86
CA HIS A 189 1.23 2.86 16.59
C HIS A 189 0.75 3.67 15.38
N ILE A 190 1.25 4.91 15.22
CA ILE A 190 0.94 5.77 14.06
C ILE A 190 1.54 5.17 12.80
N VAL A 191 2.79 4.71 12.88
CA VAL A 191 3.47 4.04 11.76
C VAL A 191 2.65 2.85 11.27
N LEU A 192 2.19 1.99 12.17
CA LEU A 192 1.39 0.81 11.82
C LEU A 192 0.06 1.19 11.14
N ILE A 193 -0.67 2.14 11.71
CA ILE A 193 -1.96 2.59 11.14
C ILE A 193 -1.78 3.14 9.73
N ILE A 194 -0.81 4.06 9.56
CA ILE A 194 -0.57 4.70 8.26
C ILE A 194 -0.05 3.69 7.23
N THR A 195 0.81 2.76 7.64
CA THR A 195 1.31 1.70 6.75
C THR A 195 0.19 0.90 6.09
N VAL A 196 -0.85 0.54 6.85
CA VAL A 196 -1.97 -0.23 6.30
C VAL A 196 -2.84 0.62 5.38
N ILE A 197 -3.04 1.90 5.71
CA ILE A 197 -3.77 2.84 4.84
C ILE A 197 -3.01 3.08 3.54
N ASP A 198 -1.69 3.30 3.62
CA ASP A 198 -0.83 3.54 2.46
C ASP A 198 -0.77 2.31 1.53
N PHE A 199 -0.85 1.09 2.07
CA PHE A 199 -0.95 -0.13 1.25
C PHE A 199 -2.08 -0.06 0.23
N SER A 200 -3.29 0.34 0.67
CA SER A 200 -4.44 0.51 -0.23
C SER A 200 -4.19 1.56 -1.31
N SER A 201 -3.59 2.68 -0.92
CA SER A 201 -3.26 3.78 -1.83
C SER A 201 -2.22 3.37 -2.88
N LEU A 202 -1.25 2.52 -2.50
CA LEU A 202 -0.21 2.00 -3.40
C LEU A 202 -0.77 1.05 -4.44
N VAL A 203 -1.70 0.16 -4.06
CA VAL A 203 -2.39 -0.73 -5.00
C VAL A 203 -3.18 0.08 -6.04
N LEU A 204 -3.89 1.13 -5.59
CA LEU A 204 -4.62 2.02 -6.48
C LEU A 204 -3.67 2.85 -7.38
N ALA A 205 -2.55 3.31 -6.85
CA ALA A 205 -1.55 4.06 -7.61
C ALA A 205 -0.96 3.21 -8.75
N GLU A 206 -0.66 1.93 -8.48
CA GLU A 206 -0.23 0.98 -9.53
C GLU A 206 -1.29 0.84 -10.62
N ALA A 207 -2.55 0.65 -10.24
CA ALA A 207 -3.63 0.50 -11.21
C ALA A 207 -3.76 1.74 -12.10
N VAL A 208 -3.62 2.94 -11.55
CA VAL A 208 -3.62 4.20 -12.32
C VAL A 208 -2.41 4.28 -13.25
N LEU A 209 -1.19 3.96 -12.78
CA LEU A 209 0.02 3.97 -13.59
C LEU A 209 -0.07 2.97 -14.75
N SER A 210 -0.55 1.76 -14.49
CA SER A 210 -0.75 0.74 -15.53
C SER A 210 -1.84 1.13 -16.51
N TYR A 211 -2.93 1.76 -16.04
CA TYR A 211 -4.00 2.28 -16.91
C TYR A 211 -3.50 3.32 -17.92
N ILE A 212 -2.59 4.19 -17.52
CA ILE A 212 -1.97 5.17 -18.43
C ILE A 212 -0.79 4.61 -19.24
N GLY A 213 -0.49 3.31 -19.08
CA GLY A 213 0.56 2.61 -19.84
C GLY A 213 1.98 2.79 -19.28
N VAL A 214 2.11 3.37 -18.09
CA VAL A 214 3.41 3.64 -17.44
C VAL A 214 3.68 2.69 -16.27
N GLY A 215 2.75 1.78 -15.95
CA GLY A 215 2.85 0.84 -14.84
C GLY A 215 3.80 -0.33 -15.07
N VAL A 216 3.43 -1.47 -14.47
CA VAL A 216 4.16 -2.75 -14.60
C VAL A 216 4.23 -3.21 -16.06
N ASP A 217 5.11 -4.18 -16.32
CA ASP A 217 5.24 -4.73 -17.67
C ASP A 217 3.89 -5.29 -18.16
N PRO A 218 3.52 -5.12 -19.43
CA PRO A 218 2.28 -5.66 -19.98
C PRO A 218 2.15 -7.19 -19.85
N SER A 219 3.26 -7.91 -19.77
CA SER A 219 3.28 -9.37 -19.52
C SER A 219 2.99 -9.72 -18.06
N THR A 220 3.12 -8.77 -17.13
CA THR A 220 2.85 -8.95 -15.70
C THR A 220 1.33 -8.90 -15.46
N MET A 221 0.79 -9.93 -14.82
CA MET A 221 -0.61 -9.92 -14.43
C MET A 221 -0.82 -8.94 -13.29
N SER A 222 -1.55 -7.85 -13.56
CA SER A 222 -1.99 -6.85 -12.58
C SER A 222 -3.38 -6.36 -12.94
N TRP A 223 -4.12 -5.90 -11.94
CA TRP A 223 -5.45 -5.32 -12.18
C TRP A 223 -5.37 -4.08 -13.04
N GLY A 224 -4.31 -3.28 -12.92
CA GLY A 224 -4.11 -2.11 -13.76
C GLY A 224 -3.94 -2.48 -15.25
N ASN A 225 -3.16 -3.51 -15.56
CA ASN A 225 -3.03 -4.03 -16.92
C ASN A 225 -4.34 -4.61 -17.44
N MET A 226 -5.10 -5.33 -16.57
CA MET A 226 -6.43 -5.83 -16.94
C MET A 226 -7.39 -4.68 -17.30
N ILE A 227 -7.42 -3.61 -16.49
CA ILE A 227 -8.25 -2.42 -16.75
C ILE A 227 -7.82 -1.72 -18.05
N ASN A 228 -6.50 -1.59 -18.27
CA ASN A 228 -5.98 -0.98 -19.49
C ASN A 228 -6.37 -1.77 -20.75
N SER A 229 -6.24 -3.10 -20.70
CA SER A 229 -6.67 -3.98 -21.82
C SER A 229 -8.17 -3.97 -22.02
N ALA A 230 -8.95 -4.06 -20.95
CA ALA A 230 -10.42 -4.07 -21.01
C ALA A 230 -11.00 -2.77 -21.60
N ARG A 231 -10.35 -1.62 -21.40
CA ARG A 231 -10.73 -0.34 -22.03
C ARG A 231 -10.79 -0.45 -23.55
N LEU A 232 -9.80 -1.14 -24.13
CA LEU A 232 -9.73 -1.33 -25.58
C LEU A 232 -10.72 -2.38 -26.08
N GLU A 233 -11.07 -3.34 -25.25
CA GLU A 233 -12.01 -4.43 -25.55
C GLU A 233 -13.46 -3.95 -25.45
N MET A 234 -13.77 -2.99 -24.60
CA MET A 234 -15.10 -2.37 -24.50
C MET A 234 -15.51 -1.57 -25.73
N ALA A 235 -14.54 -1.10 -26.52
CA ALA A 235 -14.80 -0.36 -27.77
C ALA A 235 -15.15 -1.28 -28.97
N ARG A 236 -15.26 -2.60 -28.75
CA ARG A 236 -15.54 -3.60 -29.79
C ARG A 236 -16.95 -4.16 -29.70
N GLU A 237 -17.38 -4.82 -30.74
CA GLU A 237 -18.63 -5.59 -30.78
C GLU A 237 -18.34 -7.09 -30.98
N PRO A 238 -18.78 -7.98 -30.05
CA PRO A 238 -19.45 -7.68 -28.78
C PRO A 238 -18.47 -7.11 -27.72
N ALA A 239 -18.96 -6.19 -26.87
CA ALA A 239 -18.15 -5.59 -25.82
C ALA A 239 -17.80 -6.61 -24.73
N ILE A 240 -16.52 -6.74 -24.40
CA ILE A 240 -16.00 -7.62 -23.32
C ILE A 240 -15.90 -6.79 -22.03
N TRP A 241 -16.99 -6.69 -21.27
CA TRP A 241 -17.06 -5.89 -20.05
C TRP A 241 -16.69 -6.65 -18.77
N TRP A 242 -16.77 -7.99 -18.79
CA TRP A 242 -16.58 -8.84 -17.61
C TRP A 242 -15.14 -8.82 -17.09
N SER A 243 -14.13 -8.66 -17.94
CA SER A 243 -12.73 -8.51 -17.53
C SER A 243 -12.53 -7.25 -16.68
N LEU A 244 -13.14 -6.13 -17.10
CA LEU A 244 -13.13 -4.88 -16.33
C LEU A 244 -13.85 -5.04 -14.99
N ALA A 245 -15.04 -5.63 -14.98
CA ALA A 245 -15.83 -5.85 -13.78
C ALA A 245 -15.08 -6.75 -12.77
N ALA A 246 -14.45 -7.82 -13.25
CA ALA A 246 -13.65 -8.72 -12.40
C ALA A 246 -12.47 -7.97 -11.77
N ALA A 247 -11.69 -7.22 -12.55
CA ALA A 247 -10.57 -6.43 -12.03
C ALA A 247 -11.03 -5.45 -10.94
N PHE A 248 -12.12 -4.72 -11.15
CA PHE A 248 -12.68 -3.80 -10.15
C PHE A 248 -13.16 -4.50 -8.90
N ILE A 249 -13.91 -5.60 -9.01
CA ILE A 249 -14.45 -6.32 -7.86
C ILE A 249 -13.32 -6.83 -6.96
N PHE A 250 -12.29 -7.46 -7.54
CA PHE A 250 -11.20 -8.03 -6.74
C PHE A 250 -10.28 -6.95 -6.16
N MET A 251 -9.96 -5.90 -6.93
CA MET A 251 -9.19 -4.76 -6.44
C MET A 251 -9.93 -4.06 -5.30
N PHE A 252 -11.23 -3.80 -5.47
CA PHE A 252 -12.09 -3.22 -4.43
C PHE A 252 -12.13 -4.10 -3.18
N SER A 253 -12.27 -5.41 -3.34
CA SER A 253 -12.31 -6.37 -2.22
C SER A 253 -10.99 -6.37 -1.44
N LEU A 254 -9.83 -6.31 -2.11
CA LEU A 254 -8.54 -6.23 -1.45
C LEU A 254 -8.38 -4.91 -0.69
N VAL A 255 -8.70 -3.79 -1.33
CA VAL A 255 -8.63 -2.46 -0.71
C VAL A 255 -9.57 -2.35 0.48
N LEU A 256 -10.80 -2.88 0.35
CA LEU A 256 -11.76 -2.91 1.46
C LEU A 256 -11.25 -3.75 2.63
N ALA A 257 -10.72 -4.96 2.35
CA ALA A 257 -10.15 -5.82 3.37
C ALA A 257 -8.98 -5.16 4.10
N ALA A 258 -8.08 -4.50 3.36
CA ALA A 258 -6.96 -3.75 3.93
C ALA A 258 -7.44 -2.58 4.81
N ASN A 259 -8.46 -1.83 4.38
CA ASN A 259 -9.00 -0.71 5.16
C ASN A 259 -9.72 -1.20 6.43
N ILE A 260 -10.49 -2.29 6.37
CA ILE A 260 -11.10 -2.90 7.56
C ILE A 260 -10.01 -3.38 8.53
N PHE A 261 -8.93 -3.96 8.02
CA PHE A 261 -7.78 -4.33 8.84
C PHE A 261 -7.12 -3.11 9.49
N ALA A 262 -6.95 -2.00 8.74
CA ALA A 262 -6.44 -0.74 9.28
C ALA A 262 -7.29 -0.20 10.42
N ASP A 263 -8.61 -0.25 10.28
CA ASP A 263 -9.54 0.19 11.33
C ASP A 263 -9.46 -0.71 12.57
N GLY A 264 -9.31 -2.02 12.38
CA GLY A 264 -9.05 -2.96 13.49
C GLY A 264 -7.74 -2.69 14.21
N VAL A 265 -6.67 -2.39 13.48
CA VAL A 265 -5.38 -1.99 14.07
C VAL A 265 -5.53 -0.68 14.83
N ARG A 266 -6.22 0.32 14.26
CA ARG A 266 -6.47 1.60 14.94
C ARG A 266 -7.25 1.40 16.23
N ALA A 267 -8.32 0.63 16.24
CA ALA A 267 -9.14 0.34 17.42
C ALA A 267 -8.32 -0.38 18.52
N ALA A 268 -7.42 -1.31 18.13
CA ALA A 268 -6.57 -2.01 19.08
C ALA A 268 -5.56 -1.10 19.80
N PHE A 269 -5.14 0.00 19.14
CA PHE A 269 -4.20 0.97 19.70
C PHE A 269 -4.86 2.23 20.29
N ASP A 270 -6.20 2.39 20.18
CA ASP A 270 -6.92 3.51 20.81
C ASP A 270 -7.13 3.25 22.31
N PRO A 271 -6.50 4.03 23.22
CA PRO A 271 -6.67 3.85 24.66
C PRO A 271 -8.08 4.21 25.15
N ARG A 272 -8.89 4.96 24.39
CA ARG A 272 -10.24 5.39 24.80
C ARG A 272 -11.27 4.28 24.71
N GLU A 273 -11.13 3.33 23.78
CA GLU A 273 -12.03 2.18 23.72
C GLU A 273 -11.84 1.21 24.90
N LYS A 274 -10.63 1.07 25.42
CA LYS A 274 -10.35 0.20 26.58
C LYS A 274 -11.05 0.66 27.85
N SER A 275 -11.22 1.97 28.05
CA SER A 275 -11.90 2.51 29.24
C SER A 275 -13.42 2.27 29.22
N ASN A 276 -14.03 2.16 28.04
CA ASN A 276 -15.48 1.90 27.93
C ASN A 276 -15.84 0.42 28.09
N VAL A 277 -14.89 -0.49 27.90
CA VAL A 277 -15.09 -1.94 28.09
C VAL A 277 -14.93 -2.32 29.58
N GLU A 278 -14.09 -1.60 30.35
CA GLU A 278 -13.92 -1.84 31.79
C GLU A 278 -15.04 -1.23 32.65
N THR A 279 -15.86 -0.32 32.10
CA THR A 279 -16.96 0.34 32.79
C THR A 279 -18.35 -0.25 32.46
N SER A 280 -18.45 -1.25 31.60
CA SER A 280 -19.65 -1.99 31.23
C SER A 280 -19.60 -3.45 31.68
#